data_c97f234cd3f9429cfe996b1e3fbf1d51
#
_entry.id   c97f234cd3f9429cfe996b1e3fbf1d51
#
_cell.length_a   1.000
_cell.length_b   1.000
_cell.length_c   1.000
_cell.angle_alpha   90.00
_cell.angle_beta   90.00
_cell.angle_gamma   90.00
#
_symmetry.space_group_name_H-M   'P 1'
#
loop_
_entity.id
_entity.type
_entity.pdbx_description
1 polymer ?
#
loop_
_entity_poly.entity_id
_entity_poly.type
_entity_poly.pdbx_seq_one_letter_code
_entity_poly.pdbx_strand_id
1 'polypeptide(L)'
;MSTIKVNNADIYYEDSEPNDSQKSVIVFAHGLLWSSRMYDKQVEHFKKDYRCVAFDFRGQGQSQTTKDGYDMDSLTQDTIALLDALGIDKCHFVGLSMGGFVAQRIAIRHPERLLSLSLLETSADPEDPKNIPEYRKLLKAIRWLGMKRVSQKVMPIMFGSTFLAAKERKADRKEWLSVLQSNRKGGTIKATTGVIDREGIYEQLGDIQTPTLIIVGDEDAATPYTKSERIHFAIDGSKLAIIKGAGHTSTVEEPEQVNRVLGEFLDNIEGWY
;
A
#
# COMPACT_ATOMS: atom_id res chain seq x y z
N MET A 1 19.42 0.24 -0.04
CA MET A 1 18.76 -0.92 -0.67
C MET A 1 19.31 -2.17 -0.02
N SER A 2 18.47 -2.92 0.63
CA SER A 2 18.89 -4.08 1.40
C SER A 2 17.83 -5.19 1.39
N THR A 3 18.23 -6.37 1.76
CA THR A 3 17.34 -7.50 1.94
C THR A 3 17.53 -8.07 3.34
N ILE A 4 16.45 -8.36 4.03
CA ILE A 4 16.46 -8.92 5.37
C ILE A 4 15.54 -10.14 5.43
N LYS A 5 15.95 -11.14 6.19
CA LYS A 5 15.17 -12.38 6.33
C LYS A 5 14.21 -12.27 7.51
N VAL A 6 12.91 -12.38 7.22
CA VAL A 6 11.83 -12.43 8.22
C VAL A 6 10.86 -13.56 7.87
N ASN A 7 10.42 -14.34 8.86
CA ASN A 7 9.41 -15.39 8.69
C ASN A 7 9.65 -16.29 7.45
N ASN A 8 10.88 -16.72 7.22
CA ASN A 8 11.29 -17.56 6.09
C ASN A 8 11.18 -16.92 4.69
N ALA A 9 11.08 -15.57 4.61
CA ALA A 9 11.12 -14.82 3.37
C ALA A 9 12.24 -13.79 3.41
N ASP A 10 12.94 -13.61 2.27
CA ASP A 10 13.86 -12.49 2.09
C ASP A 10 13.05 -11.31 1.60
N ILE A 11 12.93 -10.30 2.46
CA ILE A 11 12.17 -9.06 2.21
C ILE A 11 13.13 -7.95 1.80
N TYR A 12 12.87 -7.38 0.64
CA TYR A 12 13.59 -6.20 0.15
C TYR A 12 13.01 -4.94 0.80
N TYR A 13 13.90 -4.02 1.18
CA TYR A 13 13.51 -2.71 1.70
C TYR A 13 14.52 -1.63 1.32
N GLU A 14 14.05 -0.42 1.31
CA GLU A 14 14.82 0.81 1.20
C GLU A 14 14.65 1.60 2.49
N ASP A 15 15.76 2.10 3.04
CA ASP A 15 15.81 2.86 4.27
C ASP A 15 16.63 4.11 3.99
N SER A 16 16.04 5.28 4.20
CA SER A 16 16.68 6.55 3.90
C SER A 16 17.83 6.88 4.86
N GLU A 17 17.73 6.41 6.11
CA GLU A 17 18.70 6.73 7.17
C GLU A 17 18.76 5.61 8.23
N PRO A 18 19.35 4.45 7.90
CA PRO A 18 19.30 3.27 8.78
C PRO A 18 20.01 3.43 10.13
N ASN A 19 20.83 4.45 10.27
CA ASN A 19 21.60 4.71 11.49
C ASN A 19 21.11 5.95 12.27
N ASP A 20 20.08 6.63 11.82
CA ASP A 20 19.52 7.78 12.52
C ASP A 20 18.36 7.34 13.43
N SER A 21 18.68 7.23 14.73
CA SER A 21 17.70 6.86 15.77
C SER A 21 16.91 8.06 16.30
N GLN A 22 17.15 9.28 15.82
CA GLN A 22 16.51 10.49 16.36
C GLN A 22 15.28 10.94 15.59
N LYS A 23 15.18 10.56 14.31
CA LYS A 23 14.01 10.90 13.49
C LYS A 23 12.86 9.92 13.71
N SER A 24 11.66 10.45 13.75
CA SER A 24 10.45 9.63 13.64
C SER A 24 10.46 8.83 12.33
N VAL A 25 9.92 7.61 12.36
CA VAL A 25 9.98 6.69 11.23
C VAL A 25 8.66 6.69 10.48
N ILE A 26 8.70 6.84 9.16
CA ILE A 26 7.57 6.56 8.28
C ILE A 26 7.82 5.23 7.57
N VAL A 27 6.88 4.30 7.68
CA VAL A 27 6.92 3.01 6.97
C VAL A 27 5.87 2.98 5.87
N PHE A 28 6.29 2.68 4.65
CA PHE A 28 5.46 2.65 3.44
C PHE A 28 5.23 1.22 2.96
N ALA A 29 3.96 0.82 2.90
CA ALA A 29 3.50 -0.51 2.47
C ALA A 29 2.68 -0.41 1.17
N HIS A 30 3.19 -0.97 0.09
CA HIS A 30 2.64 -0.82 -1.25
C HIS A 30 1.37 -1.64 -1.52
N GLY A 31 0.66 -1.29 -2.60
CA GLY A 31 -0.49 -2.03 -3.11
C GLY A 31 -0.12 -3.29 -3.92
N LEU A 32 -1.12 -4.14 -4.20
CA LEU A 32 -0.96 -5.29 -5.08
C LEU A 32 -0.43 -4.87 -6.46
N LEU A 33 0.48 -5.66 -7.04
CA LEU A 33 1.16 -5.44 -8.32
C LEU A 33 2.21 -4.33 -8.31
N TRP A 34 2.39 -3.64 -7.20
CA TRP A 34 3.39 -2.59 -7.03
C TRP A 34 4.58 -3.06 -6.18
N SER A 35 5.45 -2.15 -5.85
CA SER A 35 6.61 -2.31 -4.97
C SER A 35 6.84 -1.02 -4.18
N SER A 36 7.83 -1.01 -3.30
CA SER A 36 8.32 0.19 -2.60
C SER A 36 8.46 1.41 -3.50
N ARG A 37 8.85 1.19 -4.76
CA ARG A 37 9.04 2.23 -5.77
C ARG A 37 7.85 3.16 -5.98
N MET A 38 6.61 2.73 -5.70
CA MET A 38 5.45 3.62 -5.82
C MET A 38 5.49 4.80 -4.85
N TYR A 39 6.35 4.73 -3.84
CA TYR A 39 6.54 5.76 -2.84
C TYR A 39 7.79 6.61 -3.04
N ASP A 40 8.52 6.48 -4.16
CA ASP A 40 9.76 7.23 -4.43
C ASP A 40 9.59 8.74 -4.19
N LYS A 41 8.45 9.31 -4.62
CA LYS A 41 8.14 10.74 -4.45
C LYS A 41 7.85 11.12 -3.00
N GLN A 42 7.21 10.25 -2.25
CA GLN A 42 6.93 10.42 -0.83
C GLN A 42 8.23 10.32 -0.02
N VAL A 43 9.02 9.28 -0.27
CA VAL A 43 10.32 9.10 0.37
C VAL A 43 11.23 10.30 0.11
N GLU A 44 11.32 10.77 -1.14
CA GLU A 44 12.13 11.95 -1.49
C GLU A 44 11.68 13.22 -0.75
N HIS A 45 10.37 13.38 -0.57
CA HIS A 45 9.78 14.52 0.12
C HIS A 45 10.05 14.47 1.63
N PHE A 46 9.77 13.32 2.27
CA PHE A 46 9.77 13.19 3.73
C PHE A 46 11.14 12.85 4.34
N LYS A 47 12.10 12.31 3.57
CA LYS A 47 13.41 11.87 4.11
C LYS A 47 14.24 12.98 4.78
N LYS A 48 13.91 14.25 4.57
CA LYS A 48 14.58 15.37 5.22
C LYS A 48 14.29 15.42 6.71
N ASP A 49 13.02 15.11 7.07
CA ASP A 49 12.49 15.29 8.42
C ASP A 49 12.25 13.94 9.13
N TYR A 50 12.08 12.86 8.36
CA TYR A 50 11.76 11.51 8.83
C TYR A 50 12.76 10.48 8.31
N ARG A 51 12.98 9.40 9.07
CA ARG A 51 13.53 8.16 8.52
C ARG A 51 12.42 7.44 7.74
N CYS A 52 12.61 7.31 6.44
CA CYS A 52 11.63 6.67 5.54
C CYS A 52 12.05 5.24 5.22
N VAL A 53 11.18 4.28 5.50
CA VAL A 53 11.37 2.87 5.16
C VAL A 53 10.25 2.43 4.23
N ALA A 54 10.61 1.99 3.01
CA ALA A 54 9.68 1.41 2.06
C ALA A 54 10.10 -0.03 1.76
N PHE A 55 9.18 -0.99 1.77
CA PHE A 55 9.52 -2.39 1.59
C PHE A 55 8.61 -3.08 0.56
N ASP A 56 9.07 -4.19 0.02
CA ASP A 56 8.32 -5.02 -0.90
C ASP A 56 7.71 -6.20 -0.17
N PHE A 57 6.39 -6.40 -0.27
CA PHE A 57 5.76 -7.61 0.25
C PHE A 57 6.29 -8.86 -0.45
N ARG A 58 6.31 -9.99 0.26
CA ARG A 58 6.75 -11.28 -0.32
C ARG A 58 6.11 -11.54 -1.68
N GLY A 59 6.91 -12.01 -2.62
CA GLY A 59 6.51 -12.34 -3.98
C GLY A 59 6.30 -11.16 -4.92
N GLN A 60 6.41 -9.93 -4.44
CA GLN A 60 6.29 -8.71 -5.22
C GLN A 60 7.62 -7.95 -5.25
N GLY A 61 7.77 -7.02 -6.17
CA GLY A 61 8.99 -6.24 -6.34
C GLY A 61 10.25 -7.11 -6.35
N GLN A 62 11.18 -6.83 -5.44
CA GLN A 62 12.45 -7.54 -5.29
C GLN A 62 12.42 -8.59 -4.17
N SER A 63 11.37 -8.64 -3.35
CA SER A 63 11.22 -9.64 -2.27
C SER A 63 11.04 -11.05 -2.78
N GLN A 64 11.52 -12.04 -2.03
CA GLN A 64 11.48 -13.45 -2.39
C GLN A 64 10.05 -13.94 -2.66
N THR A 65 9.90 -14.77 -3.71
CA THR A 65 8.67 -15.54 -3.93
C THR A 65 8.72 -16.83 -3.14
N THR A 66 7.92 -16.93 -2.09
CA THR A 66 7.80 -18.09 -1.22
C THR A 66 6.73 -19.09 -1.70
N LYS A 67 6.63 -20.24 -1.03
CA LYS A 67 5.59 -21.24 -1.33
C LYS A 67 4.20 -20.76 -0.88
N ASP A 68 4.10 -20.13 0.29
CA ASP A 68 2.89 -19.73 1.03
C ASP A 68 3.13 -18.40 1.78
N GLY A 69 2.19 -18.00 2.65
CA GLY A 69 2.28 -16.80 3.48
C GLY A 69 1.80 -15.53 2.77
N TYR A 70 0.83 -15.65 1.87
CA TYR A 70 0.30 -14.53 1.09
C TYR A 70 -1.07 -14.02 1.57
N ASP A 71 -1.64 -14.64 2.60
CA ASP A 71 -2.80 -14.12 3.30
C ASP A 71 -2.45 -12.86 4.10
N MET A 72 -3.46 -12.04 4.39
CA MET A 72 -3.22 -10.72 5.01
C MET A 72 -2.64 -10.84 6.42
N ASP A 73 -2.94 -11.90 7.14
CA ASP A 73 -2.42 -12.11 8.49
C ASP A 73 -0.92 -12.48 8.46
N SER A 74 -0.52 -13.34 7.54
CA SER A 74 0.90 -13.66 7.29
C SER A 74 1.69 -12.40 6.87
N LEU A 75 1.13 -11.57 5.98
CA LEU A 75 1.76 -10.32 5.57
C LEU A 75 1.85 -9.32 6.73
N THR A 76 0.87 -9.32 7.64
CA THR A 76 0.92 -8.51 8.86
C THR A 76 2.06 -8.95 9.76
N GLN A 77 2.21 -10.25 9.99
CA GLN A 77 3.31 -10.81 10.79
C GLN A 77 4.68 -10.56 10.16
N ASP A 78 4.80 -10.64 8.83
CA ASP A 78 6.02 -10.28 8.13
C ASP A 78 6.39 -8.82 8.36
N THR A 79 5.39 -7.94 8.32
CA THR A 79 5.59 -6.50 8.54
C THR A 79 6.06 -6.24 9.96
N ILE A 80 5.45 -6.83 10.98
CA ILE A 80 5.89 -6.69 12.37
C ILE A 80 7.32 -7.23 12.54
N ALA A 81 7.62 -8.41 11.99
CA ALA A 81 8.96 -8.98 12.06
C ALA A 81 10.01 -8.12 11.32
N LEU A 82 9.61 -7.43 10.25
CA LEU A 82 10.47 -6.46 9.56
C LEU A 82 10.75 -5.25 10.46
N LEU A 83 9.74 -4.68 11.11
CA LEU A 83 9.93 -3.57 12.07
C LEU A 83 10.90 -3.97 13.17
N ASP A 84 10.72 -5.17 13.77
CA ASP A 84 11.60 -5.69 14.82
C ASP A 84 13.05 -5.83 14.34
N ALA A 85 13.23 -6.40 13.15
CA ALA A 85 14.55 -6.62 12.56
C ALA A 85 15.27 -5.30 12.17
N LEU A 86 14.52 -4.22 11.94
CA LEU A 86 15.05 -2.88 11.66
C LEU A 86 15.18 -2.00 12.92
N GLY A 87 14.83 -2.53 14.09
CA GLY A 87 14.87 -1.78 15.36
C GLY A 87 13.85 -0.65 15.41
N ILE A 88 12.71 -0.80 14.72
CA ILE A 88 11.64 0.21 14.69
C ILE A 88 10.60 -0.19 15.74
N ASP A 89 10.59 0.50 16.86
CA ASP A 89 9.62 0.26 17.93
C ASP A 89 8.23 0.79 17.56
N LYS A 90 8.17 2.06 17.13
CA LYS A 90 6.95 2.74 16.67
C LYS A 90 7.18 3.48 15.37
N CYS A 91 6.14 3.60 14.54
CA CYS A 91 6.23 4.33 13.28
C CYS A 91 4.89 4.99 12.89
N HIS A 92 4.98 5.97 12.00
CA HIS A 92 3.87 6.39 11.16
C HIS A 92 3.74 5.37 10.03
N PHE A 93 2.60 4.68 9.94
CA PHE A 93 2.42 3.63 8.95
C PHE A 93 1.52 4.09 7.82
N VAL A 94 2.03 4.00 6.60
CA VAL A 94 1.34 4.42 5.36
C VAL A 94 1.10 3.18 4.50
N GLY A 95 -0.16 2.79 4.31
CA GLY A 95 -0.49 1.60 3.53
C GLY A 95 -1.49 1.88 2.43
N LEU A 96 -1.13 1.54 1.18
CA LEU A 96 -2.01 1.67 0.03
C LEU A 96 -2.62 0.32 -0.34
N SER A 97 -3.95 0.28 -0.55
CA SER A 97 -4.69 -0.90 -1.04
C SER A 97 -4.39 -2.13 -0.18
N MET A 98 -3.69 -3.13 -0.72
CA MET A 98 -3.22 -4.30 0.03
C MET A 98 -2.37 -3.91 1.24
N GLY A 99 -1.50 -2.90 1.12
CA GLY A 99 -0.77 -2.33 2.26
C GLY A 99 -1.70 -1.75 3.32
N GLY A 100 -2.84 -1.19 2.91
CA GLY A 100 -3.91 -0.74 3.80
C GLY A 100 -4.63 -1.89 4.51
N PHE A 101 -4.81 -3.05 3.87
CA PHE A 101 -5.37 -4.24 4.53
C PHE A 101 -4.47 -4.74 5.66
N VAL A 102 -3.16 -4.68 5.45
CA VAL A 102 -2.15 -5.01 6.47
C VAL A 102 -2.11 -3.95 7.56
N ALA A 103 -2.11 -2.66 7.18
CA ALA A 103 -2.05 -1.52 8.11
C ALA A 103 -3.21 -1.51 9.12
N GLN A 104 -4.44 -1.78 8.67
CA GLN A 104 -5.61 -1.90 9.53
C GLN A 104 -5.45 -3.05 10.54
N ARG A 105 -4.91 -4.21 10.12
CA ARG A 105 -4.64 -5.35 11.02
C ARG A 105 -3.57 -5.03 12.05
N ILE A 106 -2.54 -4.28 11.68
CA ILE A 106 -1.54 -3.78 12.63
C ILE A 106 -2.20 -2.86 13.65
N ALA A 107 -3.03 -1.91 13.21
CA ALA A 107 -3.69 -0.95 14.09
C ALA A 107 -4.64 -1.62 15.10
N ILE A 108 -5.28 -2.74 14.72
CA ILE A 108 -6.16 -3.50 15.61
C ILE A 108 -5.38 -4.40 16.58
N ARG A 109 -4.33 -5.09 16.10
CA ARG A 109 -3.66 -6.15 16.84
C ARG A 109 -2.36 -5.71 17.53
N HIS A 110 -1.73 -4.65 17.03
CA HIS A 110 -0.45 -4.11 17.47
C HIS A 110 -0.47 -2.56 17.52
N PRO A 111 -1.50 -1.94 18.17
CA PRO A 111 -1.62 -0.48 18.19
C PRO A 111 -0.40 0.20 18.82
N GLU A 112 0.30 -0.49 19.73
CA GLU A 112 1.53 -0.01 20.36
C GLU A 112 2.67 0.25 19.37
N ARG A 113 2.61 -0.31 18.16
CA ARG A 113 3.62 -0.16 17.11
C ARG A 113 3.40 1.10 16.24
N LEU A 114 2.29 1.81 16.45
CA LEU A 114 1.89 2.92 15.60
C LEU A 114 1.90 4.26 16.34
N LEU A 115 2.50 5.27 15.72
CA LEU A 115 2.34 6.69 16.05
C LEU A 115 1.11 7.25 15.33
N SER A 116 0.93 6.89 14.06
CA SER A 116 -0.26 7.21 13.27
C SER A 116 -0.46 6.19 12.15
N LEU A 117 -1.66 6.19 11.60
CA LEU A 117 -2.11 5.31 10.51
C LEU A 117 -2.58 6.14 9.32
N SER A 118 -2.02 5.88 8.13
CA SER A 118 -2.51 6.48 6.89
C SER A 118 -2.94 5.36 5.93
N LEU A 119 -4.22 5.38 5.56
CA LEU A 119 -4.89 4.38 4.73
C LEU A 119 -5.22 4.98 3.37
N LEU A 120 -4.51 4.54 2.34
CA LEU A 120 -4.63 5.05 0.98
C LEU A 120 -5.36 4.04 0.10
N GLU A 121 -6.40 4.48 -0.64
CA GLU A 121 -7.11 3.68 -1.65
C GLU A 121 -7.35 2.23 -1.19
N THR A 122 -8.01 2.04 -0.04
CA THR A 122 -8.16 0.73 0.59
C THR A 122 -9.60 0.43 1.01
N SER A 123 -9.81 -0.74 1.57
CA SER A 123 -11.10 -1.24 2.06
C SER A 123 -10.91 -2.04 3.35
N ALA A 124 -11.95 -2.15 4.16
CA ALA A 124 -12.02 -3.08 5.29
C ALA A 124 -12.90 -4.31 5.00
N ASP A 125 -13.56 -4.30 3.84
CA ASP A 125 -14.45 -5.39 3.44
C ASP A 125 -13.67 -6.58 2.83
N PRO A 126 -14.24 -7.79 2.83
CA PRO A 126 -13.75 -8.86 1.97
C PRO A 126 -13.89 -8.46 0.49
N GLU A 127 -13.31 -9.23 -0.41
CA GLU A 127 -13.55 -9.00 -1.84
C GLU A 127 -15.02 -9.20 -2.19
N ASP A 128 -15.57 -8.28 -3.02
CA ASP A 128 -16.95 -8.43 -3.48
C ASP A 128 -17.08 -9.73 -4.30
N PRO A 129 -17.98 -10.65 -3.92
CA PRO A 129 -18.20 -11.90 -4.64
C PRO A 129 -18.43 -11.72 -6.14
N LYS A 130 -18.95 -10.57 -6.57
CA LYS A 130 -19.18 -10.24 -7.98
C LYS A 130 -17.87 -10.07 -8.76
N ASN A 131 -16.80 -9.61 -8.10
CA ASN A 131 -15.49 -9.38 -8.72
C ASN A 131 -14.65 -10.66 -8.81
N ILE A 132 -14.87 -11.62 -7.92
CA ILE A 132 -14.07 -12.85 -7.81
C ILE A 132 -13.94 -13.60 -9.16
N PRO A 133 -15.01 -13.81 -9.95
CA PRO A 133 -14.91 -14.48 -11.25
C PRO A 133 -13.96 -13.77 -12.22
N GLU A 134 -13.97 -12.44 -12.26
CA GLU A 134 -13.09 -11.65 -13.13
C GLU A 134 -11.62 -11.73 -12.66
N TYR A 135 -11.37 -11.64 -11.37
CA TYR A 135 -10.03 -11.87 -10.82
C TYR A 135 -9.52 -13.28 -11.16
N ARG A 136 -10.34 -14.30 -11.03
CA ARG A 136 -9.96 -15.68 -11.39
C ARG A 136 -9.67 -15.85 -12.87
N LYS A 137 -10.42 -15.16 -13.76
CA LYS A 137 -10.11 -15.10 -15.20
C LYS A 137 -8.77 -14.40 -15.44
N LEU A 138 -8.53 -13.27 -14.75
CA LEU A 138 -7.26 -12.54 -14.83
C LEU A 138 -6.09 -13.43 -14.40
N LEU A 139 -6.21 -14.15 -13.28
CA LEU A 139 -5.18 -15.08 -12.81
C LEU A 139 -4.90 -16.22 -13.81
N LYS A 140 -5.94 -16.77 -14.46
CA LYS A 140 -5.77 -17.74 -15.55
C LYS A 140 -5.02 -17.11 -16.74
N ALA A 141 -5.40 -15.88 -17.11
CA ALA A 141 -4.70 -15.17 -18.19
C ALA A 141 -3.24 -14.90 -17.85
N ILE A 142 -2.92 -14.47 -16.62
CA ILE A 142 -1.54 -14.29 -16.15
C ILE A 142 -0.77 -15.62 -16.20
N ARG A 143 -1.39 -16.70 -15.76
CA ARG A 143 -0.75 -18.04 -15.75
C ARG A 143 -0.32 -18.50 -17.15
N TRP A 144 -1.17 -18.28 -18.15
CA TRP A 144 -0.94 -18.78 -19.52
C TRP A 144 -0.24 -17.77 -20.42
N LEU A 145 -0.57 -16.48 -20.32
CA LEU A 145 -0.10 -15.43 -21.22
C LEU A 145 0.99 -14.54 -20.63
N GLY A 146 1.16 -14.56 -19.29
CA GLY A 146 2.11 -13.71 -18.55
C GLY A 146 1.63 -12.26 -18.39
N MET A 147 2.30 -11.53 -17.50
CA MET A 147 1.95 -10.15 -17.15
C MET A 147 1.99 -9.19 -18.34
N LYS A 148 2.95 -9.37 -19.25
CA LYS A 148 3.12 -8.46 -20.41
C LYS A 148 1.86 -8.32 -21.27
N ARG A 149 1.08 -9.40 -21.44
CA ARG A 149 -0.16 -9.37 -22.24
C ARG A 149 -1.36 -8.87 -21.47
N VAL A 150 -1.32 -9.00 -20.16
CA VAL A 150 -2.45 -8.66 -19.27
C VAL A 150 -2.37 -7.22 -18.75
N SER A 151 -1.19 -6.69 -18.59
CA SER A 151 -0.93 -5.38 -17.97
C SER A 151 -1.71 -4.22 -18.60
N GLN A 152 -1.91 -4.22 -19.92
CA GLN A 152 -2.71 -3.19 -20.60
C GLN A 152 -4.17 -3.11 -20.07
N LYS A 153 -4.75 -4.26 -19.69
CA LYS A 153 -6.10 -4.31 -19.10
C LYS A 153 -6.12 -3.92 -17.63
N VAL A 154 -4.97 -3.98 -16.97
CA VAL A 154 -4.81 -3.60 -15.55
C VAL A 154 -4.63 -2.09 -15.39
N MET A 155 -3.99 -1.42 -16.37
CA MET A 155 -3.75 0.02 -16.30
C MET A 155 -4.98 0.86 -15.94
N PRO A 156 -6.16 0.70 -16.57
CA PRO A 156 -7.34 1.51 -16.23
C PRO A 156 -8.00 1.14 -14.89
N ILE A 157 -7.57 0.07 -14.24
CA ILE A 157 -7.98 -0.26 -12.87
C ILE A 157 -7.08 0.45 -11.87
N MET A 158 -5.78 0.59 -12.20
CA MET A 158 -4.76 1.14 -11.31
C MET A 158 -4.59 2.65 -11.43
N PHE A 159 -5.00 3.25 -12.54
CA PHE A 159 -4.81 4.68 -12.83
C PHE A 159 -6.10 5.34 -13.24
N GLY A 160 -6.30 6.58 -12.80
CA GLY A 160 -7.43 7.41 -13.15
C GLY A 160 -7.44 7.84 -14.61
N SER A 161 -8.62 8.20 -15.08
CA SER A 161 -8.86 8.64 -16.46
C SER A 161 -8.06 9.91 -16.79
N THR A 162 -7.93 10.83 -15.83
CA THR A 162 -7.12 12.06 -15.95
C THR A 162 -5.67 11.73 -16.24
N PHE A 163 -5.05 10.87 -15.43
CA PHE A 163 -3.67 10.44 -15.65
C PHE A 163 -3.50 9.71 -17.00
N LEU A 164 -4.45 8.83 -17.33
CA LEU A 164 -4.39 8.05 -18.57
C LEU A 164 -4.55 8.89 -19.84
N ALA A 165 -5.31 9.98 -19.77
CA ALA A 165 -5.56 10.87 -20.91
C ALA A 165 -4.49 11.97 -21.07
N ALA A 166 -3.78 12.34 -20.00
CA ALA A 166 -2.82 13.45 -19.97
C ALA A 166 -1.65 13.20 -20.94
N LYS A 167 -1.49 14.03 -21.97
CA LYS A 167 -0.45 13.84 -23.01
C LYS A 167 0.95 13.94 -22.44
N GLU A 168 1.17 14.86 -21.51
CA GLU A 168 2.44 15.12 -20.81
C GLU A 168 2.88 13.94 -19.94
N ARG A 169 1.95 13.11 -19.46
CA ARG A 169 2.23 11.94 -18.61
C ARG A 169 2.52 10.66 -19.42
N LYS A 170 2.80 10.78 -20.74
CA LYS A 170 3.07 9.62 -21.60
C LYS A 170 4.31 8.82 -21.15
N ALA A 171 5.35 9.49 -20.69
CA ALA A 171 6.57 8.84 -20.21
C ALA A 171 6.27 8.04 -18.94
N ASP A 172 5.56 8.62 -17.98
CA ASP A 172 5.17 7.99 -16.73
C ASP A 172 4.30 6.75 -16.98
N ARG A 173 3.30 6.86 -17.86
CA ARG A 173 2.48 5.69 -18.24
C ARG A 173 3.29 4.55 -18.83
N LYS A 174 4.29 4.86 -19.67
CA LYS A 174 5.17 3.84 -20.25
C LYS A 174 6.03 3.18 -19.15
N GLU A 175 6.52 3.96 -18.24
CA GLU A 175 7.31 3.51 -17.12
C GLU A 175 6.49 2.57 -16.21
N TRP A 176 5.34 3.02 -15.74
CA TRP A 176 4.48 2.23 -14.86
C TRP A 176 3.86 1.00 -15.51
N LEU A 177 3.60 1.07 -16.83
CA LEU A 177 3.27 -0.13 -17.60
C LEU A 177 4.43 -1.14 -17.60
N SER A 178 5.67 -0.66 -17.72
CA SER A 178 6.86 -1.53 -17.65
C SER A 178 7.01 -2.16 -16.27
N VAL A 179 6.73 -1.42 -15.19
CA VAL A 179 6.69 -1.94 -13.81
C VAL A 179 5.66 -3.06 -13.70
N LEU A 180 4.42 -2.85 -14.15
CA LEU A 180 3.40 -3.91 -14.18
C LEU A 180 3.85 -5.15 -14.96
N GLN A 181 4.51 -4.95 -16.10
CA GLN A 181 4.98 -6.04 -16.95
C GLN A 181 6.12 -6.84 -16.33
N SER A 182 6.92 -6.23 -15.46
CA SER A 182 8.05 -6.87 -14.78
C SER A 182 7.65 -7.79 -13.63
N ASN A 183 6.39 -7.73 -13.18
CA ASN A 183 5.91 -8.55 -12.08
C ASN A 183 6.11 -10.05 -12.33
N ARG A 184 6.67 -10.74 -11.35
CA ARG A 184 6.93 -12.18 -11.41
C ARG A 184 5.62 -12.96 -11.32
N LYS A 185 5.31 -13.72 -12.35
CA LYS A 185 4.05 -14.48 -12.50
C LYS A 185 3.67 -15.27 -11.24
N GLY A 186 4.62 -15.99 -10.65
CA GLY A 186 4.35 -16.81 -9.46
C GLY A 186 3.95 -16.00 -8.24
N GLY A 187 4.68 -14.94 -7.95
CA GLY A 187 4.39 -14.02 -6.86
C GLY A 187 3.04 -13.31 -7.07
N THR A 188 2.83 -12.78 -8.28
CA THR A 188 1.57 -12.11 -8.64
C THR A 188 0.34 -12.99 -8.41
N ILE A 189 0.37 -14.24 -8.89
CA ILE A 189 -0.77 -15.14 -8.73
C ILE A 189 -1.07 -15.39 -7.25
N LYS A 190 -0.04 -15.63 -6.43
CA LYS A 190 -0.19 -15.90 -5.00
C LYS A 190 -0.67 -14.67 -4.24
N ALA A 191 -0.05 -13.50 -4.47
CA ALA A 191 -0.46 -12.25 -3.83
C ALA A 191 -1.90 -11.86 -4.19
N THR A 192 -2.28 -11.98 -5.48
CA THR A 192 -3.65 -11.71 -5.92
C THR A 192 -4.65 -12.69 -5.28
N THR A 193 -4.26 -13.97 -5.13
CA THR A 193 -5.11 -14.95 -4.44
C THR A 193 -5.32 -14.54 -2.98
N GLY A 194 -4.26 -14.14 -2.26
CA GLY A 194 -4.37 -13.65 -0.88
C GLY A 194 -5.28 -12.41 -0.74
N VAL A 195 -5.25 -11.51 -1.74
CA VAL A 195 -6.16 -10.36 -1.77
C VAL A 195 -7.62 -10.78 -2.01
N ILE A 196 -7.87 -11.72 -2.93
CA ILE A 196 -9.23 -12.21 -3.25
C ILE A 196 -9.84 -12.94 -2.05
N ASP A 197 -9.03 -13.77 -1.40
CA ASP A 197 -9.49 -14.66 -0.32
C ASP A 197 -9.41 -13.97 1.07
N ARG A 198 -9.14 -12.66 1.13
CA ARG A 198 -9.02 -11.94 2.40
C ARG A 198 -10.33 -11.90 3.18
N GLU A 199 -10.23 -12.10 4.47
CA GLU A 199 -11.33 -11.84 5.38
C GLU A 199 -11.52 -10.34 5.60
N GLY A 200 -12.79 -9.92 5.70
CA GLY A 200 -13.14 -8.55 6.10
C GLY A 200 -12.87 -8.30 7.57
N ILE A 201 -12.54 -7.05 7.91
CA ILE A 201 -12.26 -6.62 9.28
C ILE A 201 -13.07 -5.38 9.67
N TYR A 202 -14.10 -5.05 8.91
CA TYR A 202 -14.90 -3.83 9.12
C TYR A 202 -15.44 -3.70 10.53
N GLU A 203 -15.95 -4.79 11.10
CA GLU A 203 -16.54 -4.82 12.45
C GLU A 203 -15.50 -4.55 13.57
N GLN A 204 -14.22 -4.64 13.27
CA GLN A 204 -13.12 -4.41 14.21
C GLN A 204 -12.55 -2.98 14.11
N LEU A 205 -12.96 -2.19 13.11
CA LEU A 205 -12.39 -0.86 12.87
C LEU A 205 -12.64 0.11 14.03
N GLY A 206 -13.76 -0.06 14.75
CA GLY A 206 -14.08 0.74 15.94
C GLY A 206 -13.09 0.59 17.10
N ASP A 207 -12.25 -0.45 17.09
CA ASP A 207 -11.21 -0.67 18.07
C ASP A 207 -9.95 0.17 17.81
N ILE A 208 -9.83 0.77 16.63
CA ILE A 208 -8.66 1.58 16.24
C ILE A 208 -8.72 2.93 16.96
N GLN A 209 -7.75 3.14 17.87
CA GLN A 209 -7.58 4.40 18.61
C GLN A 209 -6.40 5.23 18.06
N THR A 210 -5.59 4.64 17.16
CA THR A 210 -4.46 5.31 16.53
C THR A 210 -4.96 6.47 15.67
N PRO A 211 -4.37 7.68 15.75
CA PRO A 211 -4.70 8.78 14.87
C PRO A 211 -4.66 8.34 13.41
N THR A 212 -5.78 8.49 12.69
CA THR A 212 -5.95 7.89 11.36
C THR A 212 -6.29 8.93 10.30
N LEU A 213 -5.55 8.88 9.19
CA LEU A 213 -5.84 9.60 7.95
C LEU A 213 -6.25 8.59 6.87
N ILE A 214 -7.31 8.90 6.15
CA ILE A 214 -7.79 8.12 5.02
C ILE A 214 -7.66 9.00 3.77
N ILE A 215 -7.05 8.46 2.71
CA ILE A 215 -6.85 9.14 1.44
C ILE A 215 -7.48 8.30 0.33
N VAL A 216 -8.14 8.95 -0.63
CA VAL A 216 -8.70 8.27 -1.80
C VAL A 216 -8.67 9.17 -3.02
N GLY A 217 -8.29 8.62 -4.17
CA GLY A 217 -8.43 9.28 -5.46
C GLY A 217 -9.90 9.37 -5.88
N ASP A 218 -10.34 10.49 -6.44
CA ASP A 218 -11.74 10.65 -6.90
C ASP A 218 -12.07 9.84 -8.17
N GLU A 219 -11.04 9.30 -8.83
CA GLU A 219 -11.16 8.42 -10.01
C GLU A 219 -10.79 6.95 -9.68
N ASP A 220 -10.69 6.56 -8.39
CA ASP A 220 -10.34 5.19 -8.01
C ASP A 220 -11.44 4.18 -8.38
N ALA A 221 -11.13 3.32 -9.35
CA ALA A 221 -12.02 2.27 -9.83
C ALA A 221 -11.89 0.95 -9.04
N ALA A 222 -10.76 0.72 -8.37
CA ALA A 222 -10.50 -0.52 -7.64
C ALA A 222 -11.11 -0.51 -6.23
N THR A 223 -10.92 0.60 -5.52
CA THR A 223 -11.53 0.84 -4.19
C THR A 223 -12.20 2.22 -4.17
N PRO A 224 -13.40 2.34 -4.76
CA PRO A 224 -14.10 3.62 -4.89
C PRO A 224 -14.27 4.35 -3.56
N TYR A 225 -14.43 5.68 -3.63
CA TYR A 225 -14.62 6.59 -2.48
C TYR A 225 -15.51 6.01 -1.37
N THR A 226 -16.58 5.31 -1.72
CA THR A 226 -17.50 4.69 -0.75
C THR A 226 -16.85 3.68 0.19
N LYS A 227 -15.73 3.05 -0.21
CA LYS A 227 -14.94 2.17 0.65
C LYS A 227 -14.17 2.95 1.71
N SER A 228 -13.55 4.04 1.30
CA SER A 228 -12.84 4.96 2.21
C SER A 228 -13.80 5.68 3.15
N GLU A 229 -14.95 6.12 2.65
CA GLU A 229 -16.01 6.71 3.46
C GLU A 229 -16.51 5.74 4.55
N ARG A 230 -16.70 4.45 4.22
CA ARG A 230 -17.07 3.42 5.21
C ARG A 230 -16.01 3.27 6.31
N ILE A 231 -14.72 3.27 5.95
CA ILE A 231 -13.63 3.21 6.94
C ILE A 231 -13.68 4.45 7.83
N HIS A 232 -13.86 5.63 7.23
CA HIS A 232 -13.95 6.89 7.96
C HIS A 232 -15.08 6.91 9.00
N PHE A 233 -16.25 6.40 8.65
CA PHE A 233 -17.37 6.32 9.60
C PHE A 233 -17.16 5.27 10.70
N ALA A 234 -16.30 4.29 10.49
CA ALA A 234 -16.04 3.23 11.46
C ALA A 234 -14.89 3.56 12.44
N ILE A 235 -13.98 4.47 12.08
CA ILE A 235 -12.84 4.88 12.92
C ILE A 235 -13.10 6.28 13.46
N ASP A 236 -13.39 6.37 14.75
CA ASP A 236 -13.65 7.66 15.42
C ASP A 236 -12.45 8.60 15.33
N GLY A 237 -12.72 9.88 15.04
CA GLY A 237 -11.69 10.91 14.93
C GLY A 237 -10.78 10.80 13.70
N SER A 238 -11.01 9.84 12.80
CA SER A 238 -10.25 9.76 11.54
C SER A 238 -10.49 10.99 10.67
N LYS A 239 -9.54 11.28 9.79
CA LYS A 239 -9.66 12.33 8.75
C LYS A 239 -9.79 11.67 7.38
N LEU A 240 -10.61 12.23 6.49
CA LEU A 240 -10.79 11.77 5.12
C LEU A 240 -10.39 12.86 4.14
N ALA A 241 -9.50 12.55 3.20
CA ALA A 241 -9.04 13.44 2.16
C ALA A 241 -9.24 12.81 0.77
N ILE A 242 -9.63 13.64 -0.20
CA ILE A 242 -9.84 13.24 -1.59
C ILE A 242 -8.75 13.85 -2.45
N ILE A 243 -8.05 13.03 -3.23
CA ILE A 243 -7.03 13.45 -4.20
C ILE A 243 -7.70 13.61 -5.56
N LYS A 244 -7.70 14.84 -6.05
CA LYS A 244 -8.38 15.19 -7.31
C LYS A 244 -7.58 14.73 -8.51
N GLY A 245 -8.26 14.09 -9.48
CA GLY A 245 -7.67 13.61 -10.72
C GLY A 245 -6.80 12.35 -10.56
N ALA A 246 -6.90 11.66 -9.42
CA ALA A 246 -6.16 10.44 -9.15
C ALA A 246 -7.06 9.21 -9.10
N GLY A 247 -6.55 8.10 -9.61
CA GLY A 247 -7.14 6.76 -9.48
C GLY A 247 -6.59 6.00 -8.27
N HIS A 248 -6.36 4.70 -8.45
CA HIS A 248 -5.92 3.78 -7.40
C HIS A 248 -4.43 3.92 -7.01
N THR A 249 -3.67 4.72 -7.73
CA THR A 249 -2.23 4.90 -7.48
C THR A 249 -1.91 6.39 -7.27
N SER A 250 -2.67 7.05 -6.39
CA SER A 250 -2.59 8.50 -6.14
C SER A 250 -1.18 8.98 -5.82
N THR A 251 -0.37 8.17 -5.12
CA THR A 251 1.03 8.46 -4.78
C THR A 251 1.92 8.71 -5.99
N VAL A 252 1.54 8.16 -7.15
CA VAL A 252 2.23 8.30 -8.43
C VAL A 252 1.53 9.33 -9.32
N GLU A 253 0.22 9.34 -9.30
CA GLU A 253 -0.60 10.20 -10.17
C GLU A 253 -0.53 11.66 -9.72
N GLU A 254 -0.69 11.92 -8.44
CA GLU A 254 -0.75 13.24 -7.83
C GLU A 254 0.13 13.33 -6.56
N PRO A 255 1.44 13.08 -6.68
CA PRO A 255 2.34 12.97 -5.52
C PRO A 255 2.37 14.24 -4.67
N GLU A 256 2.26 15.44 -5.26
CA GLU A 256 2.28 16.70 -4.53
C GLU A 256 1.03 16.86 -3.65
N GLN A 257 -0.14 16.45 -4.14
CA GLN A 257 -1.37 16.48 -3.35
C GLN A 257 -1.28 15.49 -2.19
N VAL A 258 -0.82 14.26 -2.44
CA VAL A 258 -0.63 13.24 -1.40
C VAL A 258 0.39 13.70 -0.37
N ASN A 259 1.53 14.23 -0.79
CA ASN A 259 2.59 14.71 0.13
C ASN A 259 2.06 15.83 1.02
N ARG A 260 1.32 16.79 0.47
CA ARG A 260 0.74 17.88 1.24
C ARG A 260 -0.24 17.37 2.31
N VAL A 261 -1.19 16.52 1.92
CA VAL A 261 -2.20 16.00 2.83
C VAL A 261 -1.57 15.13 3.94
N LEU A 262 -0.60 14.28 3.56
CA LEU A 262 0.12 13.44 4.51
C LEU A 262 1.00 14.29 5.45
N GLY A 263 1.70 15.30 4.92
CA GLY A 263 2.53 16.21 5.72
C GLY A 263 1.69 17.00 6.74
N GLU A 264 0.60 17.63 6.31
CA GLU A 264 -0.32 18.33 7.20
C GLU A 264 -0.88 17.42 8.32
N PHE A 265 -1.06 16.14 8.05
CA PHE A 265 -1.49 15.18 9.05
C PHE A 265 -0.36 14.83 10.03
N LEU A 266 0.84 14.54 9.53
CA LEU A 266 2.00 14.17 10.36
C LEU A 266 2.43 15.33 11.26
N ASP A 267 2.47 16.56 10.76
CA ASP A 267 2.79 17.77 11.53
C ASP A 267 1.83 17.96 12.71
N ASN A 268 0.53 17.65 12.51
CA ASN A 268 -0.46 17.70 13.58
C ASN A 268 -0.24 16.62 14.66
N ILE A 269 0.34 15.47 14.32
CA ILE A 269 0.63 14.40 15.29
C ILE A 269 1.89 14.77 16.08
N GLU A 270 2.95 15.21 15.44
CA GLU A 270 4.21 15.55 16.11
C GLU A 270 4.11 16.83 16.95
N GLY A 271 3.23 17.75 16.61
CA GLY A 271 2.96 18.95 17.43
C GLY A 271 2.24 18.67 18.78
N TRP A 272 1.90 17.41 19.08
CA TRP A 272 1.25 16.99 20.33
C TRP A 272 2.23 16.32 21.32
N TYR A 273 3.47 16.10 20.92
CA TYR A 273 4.56 15.57 21.75
C TYR A 273 5.65 16.63 21.97
#